data_f5039ec8a35290d1be7aa59b7556139e
#
_entry.id   f5039ec8a35290d1be7aa59b7556139e
#
_cell.length_a   1.000
_cell.length_b   1.000
_cell.length_c   1.000
_cell.angle_alpha   90.00
_cell.angle_beta   90.00
_cell.angle_gamma   90.00
#
_symmetry.space_group_name_H-M   'P 1'
#
loop_
_entity.id
_entity.type
_entity.pdbx_description
1 polymer ?
#
loop_
_entity_poly.entity_id
_entity_poly.type
_entity_poly.pdbx_seq_one_letter_code
_entity_poly.pdbx_strand_id
1 'polypeptide(L)'
;MIHFVAAGPGAVDLITVRGQRYLKEADVIIYAGSLVNKGLLEYAKEGCEVYNSAYMTLEEVIEVMIKSEKEDKMTVRLHTGDPCLYGAIREQMDILDEKGIDYDSCPGVSSFCGAAAALNLEYTLPEVSQSVIITRTEGRTPVPEREKIMSFAAHGATMVLFLSTGLLEKLVKELLAGGYASDTPAAIVYKATWPEEEAYVCTIDTLVETARKHQITKTALILVGNVVTHSHYERSKLYDPGFTTEFRKGRDS
;
A
#
# COMPACT_ATOMS: atom_id res chain seq x y z
N MET A 1 12.03 -23.50 -4.80
CA MET A 1 12.25 -22.02 -4.84
C MET A 1 10.99 -21.27 -4.46
N ILE A 2 11.07 -20.29 -3.54
CA ILE A 2 9.93 -19.54 -3.02
C ILE A 2 9.97 -18.11 -3.56
N HIS A 3 8.84 -17.62 -4.10
CA HIS A 3 8.70 -16.25 -4.59
C HIS A 3 7.67 -15.48 -3.77
N PHE A 4 8.11 -14.41 -3.08
CA PHE A 4 7.20 -13.45 -2.45
C PHE A 4 6.68 -12.48 -3.52
N VAL A 5 5.41 -12.57 -3.87
CA VAL A 5 4.84 -11.86 -5.01
C VAL A 5 3.81 -10.84 -4.55
N ALA A 6 3.95 -9.62 -5.04
CA ALA A 6 2.96 -8.56 -4.86
C ALA A 6 1.75 -8.78 -5.77
N ALA A 7 0.56 -8.83 -5.20
CA ALA A 7 -0.71 -9.03 -5.92
C ALA A 7 -1.25 -7.74 -6.56
N GLY A 8 -0.66 -6.59 -6.23
CA GLY A 8 -1.24 -5.29 -6.61
C GLY A 8 -2.35 -4.84 -5.66
N PRO A 9 -2.93 -3.66 -5.90
CA PRO A 9 -3.84 -2.99 -4.97
C PRO A 9 -5.26 -3.57 -4.97
N GLY A 10 -5.67 -4.29 -6.03
CA GLY A 10 -7.03 -4.84 -6.12
C GLY A 10 -7.40 -5.34 -7.51
N ALA A 11 -7.23 -4.53 -8.55
CA ALA A 11 -7.50 -4.94 -9.93
C ALA A 11 -6.51 -6.03 -10.37
N VAL A 12 -7.03 -7.05 -11.04
CA VAL A 12 -6.25 -8.23 -11.45
C VAL A 12 -5.15 -7.86 -12.46
N ASP A 13 -5.41 -6.88 -13.32
CA ASP A 13 -4.49 -6.39 -14.36
C ASP A 13 -3.39 -5.46 -13.82
N LEU A 14 -3.45 -5.09 -12.53
CA LEU A 14 -2.39 -4.35 -11.86
C LEU A 14 -1.32 -5.26 -11.20
N ILE A 15 -1.40 -6.56 -11.39
CA ILE A 15 -0.27 -7.43 -11.11
C ILE A 15 0.85 -7.16 -12.13
N THR A 16 2.10 -7.27 -11.70
CA THR A 16 3.21 -7.15 -12.64
C THR A 16 3.24 -8.34 -13.60
N VAL A 17 3.78 -8.14 -14.81
CA VAL A 17 3.98 -9.23 -15.79
C VAL A 17 4.81 -10.38 -15.18
N ARG A 18 5.80 -10.06 -14.33
CA ARG A 18 6.58 -11.07 -13.60
C ARG A 18 5.73 -11.83 -12.60
N GLY A 19 4.94 -11.12 -11.80
CA GLY A 19 4.05 -11.73 -10.83
C GLY A 19 3.03 -12.67 -11.48
N GLN A 20 2.42 -12.26 -12.59
CA GLN A 20 1.52 -13.09 -13.35
C GLN A 20 2.22 -14.36 -13.89
N ARG A 21 3.45 -14.21 -14.39
CA ARG A 21 4.22 -15.38 -14.86
C ARG A 21 4.47 -16.37 -13.71
N TYR A 22 4.88 -15.88 -12.54
CA TYR A 22 5.08 -16.74 -11.37
C TYR A 22 3.78 -17.48 -10.97
N LEU A 23 2.62 -16.81 -11.01
CA LEU A 23 1.34 -17.48 -10.73
C LEU A 23 1.03 -18.61 -11.74
N LYS A 24 1.36 -18.41 -13.02
CA LYS A 24 1.17 -19.43 -14.08
C LYS A 24 2.11 -20.62 -13.95
N GLU A 25 3.28 -20.41 -13.40
CA GLU A 25 4.32 -21.45 -13.24
C GLU A 25 4.25 -22.16 -11.89
N ALA A 26 3.59 -21.56 -10.90
CA ALA A 26 3.52 -22.06 -9.54
C ALA A 26 2.92 -23.46 -9.41
N ASP A 27 3.55 -24.31 -8.60
CA ASP A 27 3.01 -25.58 -8.13
C ASP A 27 2.18 -25.39 -6.86
N VAL A 28 2.55 -24.39 -6.05
CA VAL A 28 1.88 -24.03 -4.81
C VAL A 28 1.70 -22.51 -4.74
N ILE A 29 0.49 -22.05 -4.40
CA ILE A 29 0.19 -20.65 -4.13
C ILE A 29 -0.34 -20.52 -2.71
N ILE A 30 0.31 -19.68 -1.89
CA ILE A 30 -0.18 -19.32 -0.56
C ILE A 30 -0.55 -17.82 -0.59
N TYR A 31 -1.84 -17.49 -0.59
CA TYR A 31 -2.28 -16.11 -0.71
C TYR A 31 -2.78 -15.50 0.61
N ALA A 32 -2.63 -14.17 0.77
CA ALA A 32 -2.89 -13.44 2.00
C ALA A 32 -4.37 -13.06 2.19
N GLY A 33 -5.24 -14.06 2.20
CA GLY A 33 -6.63 -13.92 2.63
C GLY A 33 -7.49 -13.01 1.75
N SER A 34 -8.42 -12.30 2.41
CA SER A 34 -9.48 -11.52 1.74
C SER A 34 -9.01 -10.22 1.09
N LEU A 35 -7.76 -9.81 1.30
CA LEU A 35 -7.19 -8.61 0.71
C LEU A 35 -6.52 -8.86 -0.65
N VAL A 36 -6.39 -10.12 -1.06
CA VAL A 36 -5.93 -10.51 -2.39
C VAL A 36 -7.14 -10.80 -3.28
N ASN A 37 -7.19 -10.19 -4.46
CA ASN A 37 -8.26 -10.46 -5.41
C ASN A 37 -8.16 -11.90 -5.92
N LYS A 38 -9.21 -12.69 -5.66
CA LYS A 38 -9.24 -14.12 -6.04
C LYS A 38 -9.19 -14.35 -7.55
N GLY A 39 -9.54 -13.38 -8.38
CA GLY A 39 -9.36 -13.45 -9.82
C GLY A 39 -7.92 -13.70 -10.25
N LEU A 40 -6.94 -13.35 -9.40
CA LEU A 40 -5.52 -13.68 -9.64
C LEU A 40 -5.24 -15.20 -9.60
N LEU A 41 -6.05 -15.96 -8.87
CA LEU A 41 -5.90 -17.41 -8.77
C LEU A 41 -6.30 -18.13 -10.06
N GLU A 42 -7.03 -17.44 -10.95
CA GLU A 42 -7.38 -17.98 -12.29
C GLU A 42 -6.14 -18.11 -13.20
N TYR A 43 -5.03 -17.43 -12.85
CA TYR A 43 -3.76 -17.62 -13.56
C TYR A 43 -3.04 -18.92 -13.17
N ALA A 44 -3.43 -19.57 -12.07
CA ALA A 44 -2.77 -20.81 -11.63
C ALA A 44 -2.94 -21.92 -12.66
N LYS A 45 -1.88 -22.70 -12.88
CA LYS A 45 -1.95 -23.87 -13.74
C LYS A 45 -2.82 -24.98 -13.13
N GLU A 46 -3.28 -25.89 -13.96
CA GLU A 46 -3.99 -27.09 -13.50
C GLU A 46 -3.11 -27.90 -12.53
N GLY A 47 -3.71 -28.36 -11.43
CA GLY A 47 -3.01 -29.12 -10.37
C GLY A 47 -2.23 -28.24 -9.38
N CYS A 48 -2.24 -26.92 -9.50
CA CYS A 48 -1.64 -26.03 -8.51
C CYS A 48 -2.35 -26.14 -7.15
N GLU A 49 -1.59 -26.38 -6.08
CA GLU A 49 -2.13 -26.37 -4.71
C GLU A 49 -2.31 -24.93 -4.22
N VAL A 50 -3.50 -24.59 -3.71
CA VAL A 50 -3.80 -23.19 -3.29
C VAL A 50 -4.19 -23.16 -1.82
N TYR A 51 -3.46 -22.37 -1.03
CA TYR A 51 -3.67 -22.19 0.41
C TYR A 51 -4.07 -20.75 0.73
N ASN A 52 -5.03 -20.59 1.64
CA ASN A 52 -5.42 -19.27 2.17
C ASN A 52 -4.83 -19.07 3.56
N SER A 53 -3.79 -18.23 3.66
CA SER A 53 -3.11 -17.99 4.93
C SER A 53 -3.92 -17.18 5.95
N ALA A 54 -5.11 -16.69 5.62
CA ALA A 54 -6.00 -16.13 6.65
C ALA A 54 -6.46 -17.16 7.69
N TYR A 55 -6.34 -18.44 7.38
CA TYR A 55 -6.70 -19.57 8.25
C TYR A 55 -5.49 -20.35 8.76
N MET A 56 -4.29 -19.82 8.59
CA MET A 56 -3.03 -20.49 8.91
C MET A 56 -2.21 -19.66 9.88
N THR A 57 -1.45 -20.34 10.73
CA THR A 57 -0.40 -19.73 11.54
C THR A 57 0.87 -19.52 10.70
N LEU A 58 1.86 -18.81 11.26
CA LEU A 58 3.17 -18.65 10.62
C LEU A 58 3.83 -20.02 10.37
N GLU A 59 3.80 -20.88 11.37
CA GLU A 59 4.39 -22.22 11.34
C GLU A 59 3.75 -23.07 10.23
N GLU A 60 2.42 -23.06 10.10
CA GLU A 60 1.70 -23.79 9.05
C GLU A 60 2.04 -23.28 7.64
N VAL A 61 2.20 -21.96 7.47
CA VAL A 61 2.66 -21.36 6.20
C VAL A 61 4.07 -21.83 5.86
N ILE A 62 4.97 -21.81 6.84
CA ILE A 62 6.37 -22.25 6.68
C ILE A 62 6.45 -23.76 6.41
N GLU A 63 5.64 -24.57 7.06
CA GLU A 63 5.58 -26.03 6.81
C GLU A 63 5.20 -26.33 5.36
N VAL A 64 4.22 -25.62 4.79
CA VAL A 64 3.86 -25.76 3.36
C VAL A 64 5.04 -25.36 2.47
N MET A 65 5.73 -24.26 2.75
CA MET A 65 6.89 -23.83 1.97
C MET A 65 8.03 -24.84 2.02
N ILE A 66 8.36 -25.37 3.21
CA ILE A 66 9.41 -26.37 3.38
C ILE A 66 9.06 -27.68 2.68
N LYS A 67 7.80 -28.12 2.77
CA LYS A 67 7.34 -29.33 2.08
C LYS A 67 7.48 -29.19 0.58
N SER A 68 7.04 -28.07 0.04
CA SER A 68 7.12 -27.77 -1.41
C SER A 68 8.56 -27.76 -1.90
N GLU A 69 9.47 -27.12 -1.14
CA GLU A 69 10.89 -27.09 -1.49
C GLU A 69 11.52 -28.48 -1.52
N LYS A 70 11.19 -29.36 -0.55
CA LYS A 70 11.64 -30.76 -0.55
C LYS A 70 11.14 -31.59 -1.73
N GLU A 71 10.00 -31.20 -2.30
CA GLU A 71 9.38 -31.82 -3.47
C GLU A 71 9.82 -31.17 -4.78
N ASP A 72 10.80 -30.24 -4.75
CA ASP A 72 11.30 -29.44 -5.89
C ASP A 72 10.19 -28.66 -6.60
N LYS A 73 9.20 -28.18 -5.82
CA LYS A 73 8.06 -27.41 -6.28
C LYS A 73 8.30 -25.91 -6.18
N MET A 74 7.81 -25.16 -7.15
CA MET A 74 7.81 -23.71 -7.13
C MET A 74 6.65 -23.17 -6.28
N THR A 75 6.95 -22.38 -5.24
CA THR A 75 5.96 -21.78 -4.36
C THR A 75 5.84 -20.27 -4.57
N VAL A 76 4.63 -19.77 -4.75
CA VAL A 76 4.30 -18.34 -4.73
C VAL A 76 3.63 -17.98 -3.41
N ARG A 77 4.25 -17.05 -2.67
CA ARG A 77 3.65 -16.39 -1.51
C ARG A 77 3.05 -15.06 -1.96
N LEU A 78 1.74 -15.03 -2.21
CA LEU A 78 1.02 -13.91 -2.82
C LEU A 78 0.47 -12.96 -1.74
N HIS A 79 0.93 -11.72 -1.75
CA HIS A 79 0.56 -10.66 -0.79
C HIS A 79 -0.20 -9.52 -1.46
N THR A 80 -1.15 -8.91 -0.72
CA THR A 80 -1.87 -7.72 -1.19
C THR A 80 -0.93 -6.52 -1.35
N GLY A 81 -1.22 -5.66 -2.30
CA GLY A 81 -0.40 -4.48 -2.60
C GLY A 81 1.02 -4.86 -2.95
N ASP A 82 1.97 -4.28 -2.24
CA ASP A 82 3.38 -4.68 -2.22
C ASP A 82 3.76 -5.11 -0.80
N PRO A 83 4.30 -6.31 -0.59
CA PRO A 83 4.62 -6.84 0.74
C PRO A 83 5.73 -6.09 1.48
N CYS A 84 6.47 -5.19 0.84
CA CYS A 84 7.44 -4.32 1.52
C CYS A 84 6.80 -3.35 2.52
N LEU A 85 5.48 -3.11 2.41
CA LEU A 85 4.71 -2.28 3.34
C LEU A 85 3.69 -3.13 4.10
N TYR A 86 3.93 -3.35 5.39
CA TYR A 86 3.05 -4.09 6.31
C TYR A 86 2.72 -5.53 5.89
N GLY A 87 3.60 -6.15 5.09
CA GLY A 87 3.38 -7.49 4.54
C GLY A 87 3.68 -8.63 5.50
N ALA A 88 4.30 -8.39 6.66
CA ALA A 88 4.73 -9.41 7.63
C ALA A 88 5.52 -10.56 6.96
N ILE A 89 6.44 -10.20 6.05
CA ILE A 89 7.25 -11.18 5.30
C ILE A 89 8.62 -11.43 5.93
N ARG A 90 9.15 -10.47 6.71
CA ARG A 90 10.52 -10.60 7.24
C ARG A 90 10.65 -11.82 8.15
N GLU A 91 9.70 -12.05 9.02
CA GLU A 91 9.69 -13.23 9.90
C GLU A 91 9.63 -14.56 9.13
N GLN A 92 8.94 -14.59 7.98
CA GLN A 92 8.94 -15.76 7.09
C GLN A 92 10.31 -15.96 6.46
N MET A 93 10.92 -14.89 5.95
CA MET A 93 12.24 -14.90 5.33
C MET A 93 13.33 -15.31 6.33
N ASP A 94 13.28 -14.82 7.58
CA ASP A 94 14.24 -15.19 8.63
C ASP A 94 14.24 -16.71 8.88
N ILE A 95 13.06 -17.33 8.93
CA ILE A 95 12.96 -18.78 9.10
C ILE A 95 13.48 -19.54 7.86
N LEU A 96 13.26 -19.02 6.66
CA LEU A 96 13.79 -19.62 5.43
C LEU A 96 15.31 -19.51 5.38
N ASP A 97 15.88 -18.35 5.77
CA ASP A 97 17.33 -18.13 5.91
C ASP A 97 17.96 -19.15 6.86
N GLU A 98 17.35 -19.37 8.05
CA GLU A 98 17.79 -20.37 9.05
C GLU A 98 17.81 -21.81 8.50
N LYS A 99 16.93 -22.10 7.52
CA LYS A 99 16.78 -23.42 6.91
C LYS A 99 17.58 -23.57 5.62
N GLY A 100 18.27 -22.51 5.17
CA GLY A 100 19.02 -22.50 3.91
C GLY A 100 18.13 -22.67 2.67
N ILE A 101 16.89 -22.14 2.73
CA ILE A 101 15.94 -22.19 1.61
C ILE A 101 15.97 -20.87 0.86
N ASP A 102 16.26 -20.94 -0.44
CA ASP A 102 16.33 -19.78 -1.31
C ASP A 102 14.94 -19.18 -1.60
N TYR A 103 14.89 -17.85 -1.62
CA TYR A 103 13.70 -17.10 -1.99
C TYR A 103 14.06 -15.80 -2.72
N ASP A 104 13.10 -15.22 -3.43
CA ASP A 104 13.17 -13.86 -3.97
C ASP A 104 11.87 -13.07 -3.74
N SER A 105 11.91 -11.78 -4.08
CA SER A 105 10.76 -10.89 -4.02
C SER A 105 10.46 -10.29 -5.40
N CYS A 106 9.20 -10.37 -5.79
CA CYS A 106 8.66 -9.72 -6.98
C CYS A 106 7.85 -8.50 -6.54
N PRO A 107 8.37 -7.27 -6.71
CA PRO A 107 7.67 -6.05 -6.32
C PRO A 107 6.42 -5.81 -7.17
N GLY A 108 5.53 -4.97 -6.66
CA GLY A 108 4.30 -4.63 -7.37
C GLY A 108 3.73 -3.27 -7.01
N VAL A 109 2.49 -3.04 -7.38
CA VAL A 109 1.79 -1.78 -7.15
C VAL A 109 1.19 -1.80 -5.74
N SER A 110 1.70 -0.95 -4.86
CA SER A 110 1.13 -0.80 -3.52
C SER A 110 -0.22 -0.07 -3.57
N SER A 111 -1.07 -0.32 -2.58
CA SER A 111 -2.40 0.29 -2.48
C SER A 111 -2.36 1.82 -2.37
N PHE A 112 -1.28 2.42 -1.86
CA PHE A 112 -1.17 3.89 -1.86
C PHE A 112 -1.02 4.46 -3.28
N CYS A 113 -0.40 3.74 -4.21
CA CYS A 113 -0.38 4.13 -5.62
C CYS A 113 -1.78 4.03 -6.23
N GLY A 114 -2.53 2.97 -5.89
CA GLY A 114 -3.93 2.82 -6.29
C GLY A 114 -4.81 3.94 -5.75
N ALA A 115 -4.62 4.35 -4.50
CA ALA A 115 -5.35 5.45 -3.90
C ALA A 115 -5.05 6.81 -4.57
N ALA A 116 -3.81 7.05 -4.97
CA ALA A 116 -3.45 8.22 -5.77
C ALA A 116 -4.14 8.21 -7.14
N ALA A 117 -4.17 7.05 -7.80
CA ALA A 117 -4.84 6.90 -9.10
C ALA A 117 -6.35 7.17 -9.02
N ALA A 118 -7.03 6.67 -7.98
CA ALA A 118 -8.46 6.90 -7.73
C ALA A 118 -8.81 8.40 -7.60
N LEU A 119 -7.85 9.22 -7.17
CA LEU A 119 -8.00 10.66 -6.97
C LEU A 119 -7.32 11.51 -8.08
N ASN A 120 -6.66 10.89 -9.04
CA ASN A 120 -5.77 11.55 -10.01
C ASN A 120 -4.75 12.47 -9.30
N LEU A 121 -4.15 11.96 -8.23
CA LEU A 121 -3.33 12.70 -7.28
C LEU A 121 -1.84 12.44 -7.53
N GLU A 122 -1.04 13.50 -7.49
CA GLU A 122 0.40 13.44 -7.25
C GLU A 122 0.69 13.81 -5.79
N TYR A 123 1.36 12.92 -5.05
CA TYR A 123 1.66 13.14 -3.63
C TYR A 123 2.68 14.24 -3.37
N THR A 124 3.45 14.62 -4.38
CA THR A 124 4.58 15.56 -4.25
C THR A 124 4.40 16.71 -5.23
N LEU A 125 3.80 17.79 -4.77
CA LEU A 125 3.60 19.01 -5.56
C LEU A 125 4.58 20.10 -5.11
N PRO A 126 5.22 20.83 -6.05
CA PRO A 126 6.08 21.98 -5.72
C PRO A 126 5.36 23.00 -4.83
N GLU A 127 6.07 23.50 -3.81
CA GLU A 127 5.60 24.47 -2.79
C GLU A 127 4.42 23.99 -1.93
N VAL A 128 3.92 22.76 -2.12
CA VAL A 128 2.84 22.16 -1.30
C VAL A 128 3.42 21.09 -0.38
N SER A 129 3.99 20.05 -0.95
CA SER A 129 4.67 18.99 -0.20
C SER A 129 5.65 18.26 -1.11
N GLN A 130 6.87 18.04 -0.65
CA GLN A 130 7.91 17.27 -1.36
C GLN A 130 8.22 15.96 -0.64
N SER A 131 7.43 15.62 0.39
CA SER A 131 7.62 14.43 1.21
C SER A 131 6.31 13.69 1.38
N VAL A 132 6.39 12.36 1.41
CA VAL A 132 5.26 11.47 1.69
C VAL A 132 5.59 10.63 2.91
N ILE A 133 4.79 10.75 3.95
CA ILE A 133 4.92 9.94 5.17
C ILE A 133 3.90 8.80 5.08
N ILE A 134 4.39 7.59 4.88
CA ILE A 134 3.57 6.37 4.90
C ILE A 134 3.65 5.79 6.31
N THR A 135 2.52 5.74 7.02
CA THR A 135 2.48 5.25 8.39
C THR A 135 1.11 4.65 8.73
N ARG A 136 0.90 4.33 10.01
CA ARG A 136 -0.37 3.85 10.55
C ARG A 136 -0.64 4.44 11.94
N THR A 137 -1.89 4.54 12.30
CA THR A 137 -2.29 4.87 13.67
C THR A 137 -1.96 3.70 14.61
N GLU A 138 -1.42 4.01 15.78
CA GLU A 138 -1.21 3.02 16.82
C GLU A 138 -2.56 2.43 17.29
N GLY A 139 -2.70 1.13 17.16
CA GLY A 139 -3.88 0.37 17.56
C GLY A 139 -3.52 -0.71 18.59
N ARG A 140 -3.89 -1.96 18.29
CA ARG A 140 -3.54 -3.12 19.13
C ARG A 140 -2.04 -3.41 19.19
N THR A 141 -1.31 -3.06 18.13
CA THR A 141 0.14 -3.16 18.07
C THR A 141 0.74 -1.77 18.23
N PRO A 142 1.78 -1.61 19.07
CA PRO A 142 2.41 -0.31 19.30
C PRO A 142 3.14 0.20 18.07
N VAL A 143 3.43 1.50 18.06
CA VAL A 143 4.40 2.14 17.18
C VAL A 143 5.49 2.78 18.05
N PRO A 144 6.73 2.95 17.56
CA PRO A 144 7.76 3.68 18.28
C PRO A 144 7.28 5.09 18.65
N GLU A 145 7.68 5.61 19.81
CA GLU A 145 7.20 6.89 20.33
C GLU A 145 7.39 8.05 19.34
N ARG A 146 8.55 8.08 18.67
CA ARG A 146 8.88 9.10 17.65
C ARG A 146 8.10 8.95 16.32
N GLU A 147 7.40 7.82 16.13
CA GLU A 147 6.63 7.48 14.93
C GLU A 147 5.11 7.59 15.15
N LYS A 148 4.69 8.14 16.28
CA LYS A 148 3.28 8.46 16.53
C LYS A 148 2.77 9.51 15.53
N ILE A 149 1.50 9.43 15.19
CA ILE A 149 0.86 10.36 14.24
C ILE A 149 1.13 11.81 14.60
N MET A 150 1.03 12.18 15.88
CA MET A 150 1.30 13.55 16.35
C MET A 150 2.72 14.01 16.00
N SER A 151 3.73 13.14 16.10
CA SER A 151 5.12 13.48 15.76
C SER A 151 5.30 13.68 14.26
N PHE A 152 4.71 12.85 13.43
CA PHE A 152 4.76 12.98 11.97
C PHE A 152 3.93 14.17 11.46
N ALA A 153 2.80 14.45 12.08
CA ALA A 153 1.92 15.57 11.74
C ALA A 153 2.64 16.93 11.87
N ALA A 154 3.60 17.05 12.79
CA ALA A 154 4.40 18.27 12.98
C ALA A 154 5.25 18.66 11.74
N HIS A 155 5.46 17.74 10.81
CA HIS A 155 6.16 18.03 9.55
C HIS A 155 5.28 18.72 8.49
N GLY A 156 3.94 18.67 8.61
CA GLY A 156 3.01 19.23 7.62
C GLY A 156 3.12 18.59 6.22
N ALA A 157 3.75 17.42 6.11
CA ALA A 157 3.97 16.72 4.86
C ALA A 157 2.69 15.96 4.40
N THR A 158 2.65 15.51 3.15
CA THR A 158 1.61 14.56 2.73
C THR A 158 1.70 13.29 3.55
N MET A 159 0.58 12.83 4.12
CA MET A 159 0.52 11.58 4.88
C MET A 159 -0.41 10.56 4.22
N VAL A 160 0.01 9.30 4.22
CA VAL A 160 -0.79 8.14 3.78
C VAL A 160 -0.88 7.15 4.95
N LEU A 161 -2.10 6.98 5.46
CA LEU A 161 -2.36 6.19 6.66
C LEU A 161 -2.93 4.82 6.28
N PHE A 162 -2.14 3.78 6.51
CA PHE A 162 -2.56 2.39 6.40
C PHE A 162 -3.22 1.92 7.69
N LEU A 163 -4.05 0.88 7.64
CA LEU A 163 -4.59 0.17 8.82
C LEU A 163 -5.27 1.08 9.86
N SER A 164 -5.72 2.28 9.46
CA SER A 164 -6.17 3.33 10.38
C SER A 164 -7.69 3.58 10.33
N THR A 165 -8.42 2.95 9.41
CA THR A 165 -9.86 3.18 9.19
C THR A 165 -10.70 2.94 10.43
N GLY A 166 -10.37 1.94 11.25
CA GLY A 166 -11.06 1.66 12.51
C GLY A 166 -10.69 2.59 13.69
N LEU A 167 -9.80 3.57 13.47
CA LEU A 167 -9.21 4.42 14.50
C LEU A 167 -9.31 5.92 14.15
N LEU A 168 -10.28 6.32 13.32
CA LEU A 168 -10.36 7.66 12.75
C LEU A 168 -10.51 8.76 13.81
N GLU A 169 -11.25 8.53 14.89
CA GLU A 169 -11.40 9.53 15.97
C GLU A 169 -10.05 9.80 16.67
N LYS A 170 -9.26 8.73 16.92
CA LYS A 170 -7.91 8.85 17.46
C LYS A 170 -7.00 9.54 16.44
N LEU A 171 -7.06 9.13 15.17
CA LEU A 171 -6.25 9.70 14.09
C LEU A 171 -6.48 11.21 13.97
N VAL A 172 -7.73 11.67 13.89
CA VAL A 172 -8.08 13.10 13.80
C VAL A 172 -7.51 13.87 15.00
N LYS A 173 -7.72 13.36 16.21
CA LYS A 173 -7.17 13.99 17.43
C LYS A 173 -5.65 14.14 17.38
N GLU A 174 -4.93 13.12 16.93
CA GLU A 174 -3.47 13.12 16.86
C GLU A 174 -2.95 14.03 15.73
N LEU A 175 -3.63 14.10 14.58
CA LEU A 175 -3.29 15.01 13.49
C LEU A 175 -3.41 16.48 13.92
N LEU A 176 -4.52 16.85 14.58
CA LEU A 176 -4.76 18.21 15.09
C LEU A 176 -3.74 18.56 16.20
N ALA A 177 -3.48 17.64 17.12
CA ALA A 177 -2.48 17.84 18.17
C ALA A 177 -1.06 17.99 17.63
N GLY A 178 -0.75 17.41 16.47
CA GLY A 178 0.52 17.51 15.77
C GLY A 178 0.67 18.75 14.89
N GLY A 179 -0.40 19.57 14.74
CA GLY A 179 -0.31 20.88 14.08
C GLY A 179 -1.01 21.02 12.73
N TYR A 180 -1.69 19.99 12.23
CA TYR A 180 -2.56 20.18 11.09
C TYR A 180 -3.79 21.04 11.46
N ALA A 181 -4.20 21.93 10.56
CA ALA A 181 -5.45 22.65 10.70
C ALA A 181 -6.66 21.72 10.49
N SER A 182 -7.79 22.02 11.12
CA SER A 182 -9.00 21.18 11.02
C SER A 182 -9.56 21.10 9.61
N ASP A 183 -9.39 22.16 8.83
CA ASP A 183 -9.81 22.29 7.44
C ASP A 183 -8.78 21.75 6.44
N THR A 184 -7.65 21.18 6.91
CA THR A 184 -6.68 20.54 6.03
C THR A 184 -7.36 19.45 5.21
N PRO A 185 -7.17 19.45 3.87
CA PRO A 185 -7.74 18.44 2.99
C PRO A 185 -7.33 17.03 3.37
N ALA A 186 -8.30 16.14 3.32
CA ALA A 186 -8.11 14.70 3.53
C ALA A 186 -8.95 13.91 2.52
N ALA A 187 -8.63 12.65 2.33
CA ALA A 187 -9.43 11.75 1.52
C ALA A 187 -9.49 10.36 2.13
N ILE A 188 -10.60 9.67 1.89
CA ILE A 188 -10.79 8.25 2.16
C ILE A 188 -10.88 7.53 0.82
N VAL A 189 -10.00 6.57 0.56
CA VAL A 189 -10.08 5.72 -0.62
C VAL A 189 -10.34 4.29 -0.17
N TYR A 190 -11.57 3.85 -0.38
CA TYR A 190 -12.03 2.51 -0.05
C TYR A 190 -11.76 1.58 -1.21
N LYS A 191 -11.18 0.42 -0.94
CA LYS A 191 -10.90 -0.64 -1.93
C LYS A 191 -10.30 -0.10 -3.23
N ALA A 192 -9.23 0.70 -3.15
CA ALA A 192 -8.55 1.26 -4.32
C ALA A 192 -8.34 0.20 -5.41
N THR A 193 -8.76 0.48 -6.63
CA THR A 193 -8.71 -0.35 -7.85
C THR A 193 -9.61 -1.60 -7.89
N TRP A 194 -10.36 -1.88 -6.84
CA TRP A 194 -11.36 -2.93 -6.85
C TRP A 194 -12.64 -2.47 -7.60
N PRO A 195 -13.51 -3.39 -8.05
CA PRO A 195 -14.79 -3.00 -8.66
C PRO A 195 -15.67 -2.13 -7.75
N GLU A 196 -15.52 -2.26 -6.43
CA GLU A 196 -16.24 -1.48 -5.42
C GLU A 196 -15.43 -0.28 -4.90
N GLU A 197 -14.47 0.21 -5.69
CA GLU A 197 -13.69 1.40 -5.35
C GLU A 197 -14.60 2.60 -5.09
N GLU A 198 -14.37 3.29 -3.98
CA GLU A 198 -14.99 4.56 -3.65
C GLU A 198 -13.94 5.52 -3.10
N ALA A 199 -13.99 6.78 -3.53
CA ALA A 199 -13.08 7.82 -3.09
C ALA A 199 -13.86 9.07 -2.65
N TYR A 200 -13.55 9.58 -1.45
CA TYR A 200 -14.23 10.72 -0.86
C TYR A 200 -13.22 11.75 -0.38
N VAL A 201 -13.25 12.93 -0.99
CA VAL A 201 -12.49 14.09 -0.53
C VAL A 201 -13.28 14.78 0.59
N CYS A 202 -12.59 15.11 1.67
CA CYS A 202 -13.14 15.74 2.87
C CYS A 202 -12.04 16.61 3.52
N THR A 203 -12.23 16.97 4.78
CA THR A 203 -11.23 17.65 5.62
C THR A 203 -10.97 16.82 6.88
N ILE A 204 -9.93 17.14 7.63
CA ILE A 204 -9.60 16.41 8.86
C ILE A 204 -10.79 16.41 9.83
N ASP A 205 -11.50 17.54 10.01
CA ASP A 205 -12.64 17.65 10.91
C ASP A 205 -13.86 16.86 10.44
N THR A 206 -14.06 16.67 9.14
CA THR A 206 -15.18 15.91 8.56
C THR A 206 -14.86 14.45 8.26
N LEU A 207 -13.61 14.01 8.47
CA LEU A 207 -13.12 12.68 8.12
C LEU A 207 -13.95 11.55 8.77
N VAL A 208 -14.24 11.68 10.07
CA VAL A 208 -15.02 10.68 10.82
C VAL A 208 -16.46 10.61 10.33
N GLU A 209 -17.09 11.76 10.09
CA GLU A 209 -18.47 11.84 9.59
C GLU A 209 -18.57 11.25 8.19
N THR A 210 -17.61 11.58 7.30
CA THR A 210 -17.53 11.03 5.95
C THR A 210 -17.45 9.50 5.97
N ALA A 211 -16.57 8.92 6.79
CA ALA A 211 -16.47 7.48 6.92
C ALA A 211 -17.77 6.82 7.43
N ARG A 212 -18.44 7.45 8.41
CA ARG A 212 -19.72 6.96 8.96
C ARG A 212 -20.84 7.02 7.92
N LYS A 213 -20.96 8.14 7.20
CA LYS A 213 -21.96 8.34 6.15
C LYS A 213 -21.87 7.27 5.07
N HIS A 214 -20.66 6.88 4.69
CA HIS A 214 -20.41 5.90 3.65
C HIS A 214 -20.13 4.49 4.20
N GLN A 215 -20.36 4.26 5.51
CA GLN A 215 -20.20 2.97 6.19
C GLN A 215 -18.82 2.31 6.01
N ILE A 216 -17.79 3.13 5.87
CA ILE A 216 -16.41 2.67 5.68
C ILE A 216 -15.77 2.42 7.05
N THR A 217 -15.54 1.14 7.38
CA THR A 217 -14.97 0.71 8.67
C THR A 217 -13.63 -0.01 8.54
N LYS A 218 -13.26 -0.43 7.33
CA LYS A 218 -12.03 -1.19 7.02
C LYS A 218 -11.67 -1.05 5.55
N THR A 219 -10.51 -1.56 5.17
CA THR A 219 -10.06 -1.70 3.76
C THR A 219 -10.04 -0.35 3.01
N ALA A 220 -9.67 0.71 3.71
CA ALA A 220 -9.48 2.03 3.12
C ALA A 220 -8.13 2.62 3.51
N LEU A 221 -7.60 3.46 2.65
CA LEU A 221 -6.48 4.34 2.93
C LEU A 221 -7.00 5.74 3.25
N ILE A 222 -6.34 6.39 4.19
CA ILE A 222 -6.60 7.79 4.52
C ILE A 222 -5.43 8.61 4.02
N LEU A 223 -5.71 9.63 3.23
CA LEU A 223 -4.74 10.59 2.73
C LEU A 223 -4.97 11.92 3.42
N VAL A 224 -3.90 12.60 3.81
CA VAL A 224 -3.95 13.90 4.48
C VAL A 224 -2.93 14.84 3.87
N GLY A 225 -3.32 16.05 3.56
CA GLY A 225 -2.45 17.12 3.09
C GLY A 225 -3.06 17.92 1.95
N ASN A 226 -2.51 19.12 1.73
CA ASN A 226 -3.00 20.07 0.73
C ASN A 226 -2.92 19.57 -0.71
N VAL A 227 -2.13 18.53 -0.98
CA VAL A 227 -2.06 17.87 -2.30
C VAL A 227 -3.39 17.26 -2.73
N VAL A 228 -4.29 16.93 -1.77
CA VAL A 228 -5.57 16.27 -2.05
C VAL A 228 -6.52 17.12 -2.88
N THR A 229 -6.44 18.45 -2.79
CA THR A 229 -7.31 19.38 -3.53
C THR A 229 -6.69 19.96 -4.80
N HIS A 230 -5.43 19.65 -5.09
CA HIS A 230 -4.70 20.15 -6.28
C HIS A 230 -4.68 21.68 -6.45
N SER A 231 -4.98 22.45 -5.41
CA SER A 231 -5.07 23.91 -5.48
C SER A 231 -3.73 24.56 -5.12
N HIS A 232 -3.34 25.57 -5.90
CA HIS A 232 -2.23 26.46 -5.57
C HIS A 232 -0.85 25.80 -5.44
N TYR A 233 -0.40 25.10 -6.47
CA TYR A 233 0.98 24.61 -6.55
C TYR A 233 1.77 25.33 -7.64
N GLU A 234 3.08 25.39 -7.45
CA GLU A 234 4.01 25.96 -8.42
C GLU A 234 4.29 24.97 -9.56
N ARG A 235 4.48 25.49 -10.77
CA ARG A 235 4.86 24.65 -11.90
C ARG A 235 6.22 24.00 -11.67
N SER A 236 6.34 22.72 -11.96
CA SER A 236 7.64 22.06 -11.93
C SER A 236 8.63 22.74 -12.87
N LYS A 237 9.81 23.13 -12.36
CA LYS A 237 10.88 23.71 -13.17
C LYS A 237 11.33 22.79 -14.31
N LEU A 238 11.13 21.50 -14.20
CA LEU A 238 11.45 20.53 -15.25
C LEU A 238 10.76 20.87 -16.57
N TYR A 239 9.53 21.40 -16.52
CA TYR A 239 8.73 21.80 -17.69
C TYR A 239 8.80 23.32 -17.94
N ASP A 240 9.51 24.09 -17.15
CA ASP A 240 9.69 25.52 -17.36
C ASP A 240 10.52 25.75 -18.65
N PRO A 241 10.01 26.55 -19.62
CA PRO A 241 10.74 26.85 -20.85
C PRO A 241 12.10 27.47 -20.61
N GLY A 242 12.28 28.31 -19.57
CA GLY A 242 13.54 28.96 -19.21
C GLY A 242 14.54 28.06 -18.49
N PHE A 243 14.12 26.83 -18.05
CA PHE A 243 14.99 25.95 -17.30
C PHE A 243 15.81 25.03 -18.22
N THR A 244 17.14 25.11 -18.10
CA THR A 244 18.07 24.22 -18.83
C THR A 244 18.20 22.87 -18.12
N THR A 245 18.00 21.79 -18.84
CA THR A 245 18.27 20.40 -18.43
C THR A 245 19.42 19.82 -19.27
N GLU A 246 19.90 18.63 -18.97
CA GLU A 246 20.87 17.94 -19.81
C GLU A 246 20.35 17.63 -21.25
N PHE A 247 19.03 17.56 -21.44
CA PHE A 247 18.39 17.26 -22.72
C PHE A 247 17.82 18.50 -23.42
N ARG A 248 17.64 19.61 -22.73
CA ARG A 248 16.97 20.80 -23.27
C ARG A 248 17.59 22.08 -22.73
N LYS A 249 18.04 22.98 -23.63
CA LYS A 249 18.42 24.35 -23.26
C LYS A 249 17.17 25.17 -22.95
N GLY A 250 17.24 25.94 -21.87
CA GLY A 250 16.23 26.95 -21.58
C GLY A 250 16.15 27.97 -22.72
N ARG A 251 14.94 28.47 -22.98
CA ARG A 251 14.69 29.56 -23.93
C ARG A 251 14.60 30.84 -23.14
N ASP A 252 15.34 31.86 -23.55
CA ASP A 252 15.17 33.21 -23.02
C ASP A 252 13.73 33.65 -23.34
N SER A 253 12.98 34.12 -22.33
CA SER A 253 11.61 34.61 -22.41
C SER A 253 11.57 36.02 -23.00
#